data_aeda85d966030af3d96ae42adc59a27d
#
_entry.id   aeda85d966030af3d96ae42adc59a27d
#
_cell.length_a   1.000
_cell.length_b   1.000
_cell.length_c   1.000
_cell.angle_alpha   90.00
_cell.angle_beta   90.00
_cell.angle_gamma   90.00
#
_symmetry.space_group_name_H-M   'P 1'
#
loop_
_entity.id
_entity.type
_entity.pdbx_description
1 polymer ?
#
loop_
_entity_poly.entity_id
_entity_poly.type
_entity_poly.pdbx_seq_one_letter_code
_entity_poly.pdbx_strand_id
1 'polypeptide(L)'
;MSDFVFRINPNIILGSYSLSRLGQLVLEWGTRFIVIMDPILKEVKLADKITQSLNDRKVEYFFFNELAEGSCSKTVERALSLAKEGHIHGVIAVGGVTALNVGRAVAAMFNEVHSFNTFLDGAQPNTNPIPCICVPSTYRTPFVFTNEVPITDSRNHQVKLLKVQKNLCKLVLYDPNMTLTLTDNQKATLSIELISMAVEAYLSQKANFFSDTFVEKGLQLLTYALDGSPSLDITTPEEILLAQAGTMLSLAT
;
A
#
# COMPACT_ATOMS: atom_id res chain seq x y z
N MET A 1 -32.45 -8.75 12.44
CA MET A 1 -31.45 -7.90 11.75
C MET A 1 -30.08 -8.41 12.17
N SER A 2 -29.21 -8.77 11.23
CA SER A 2 -27.81 -9.08 11.59
C SER A 2 -27.12 -7.76 11.90
N ASP A 3 -26.37 -7.72 13.00
CA ASP A 3 -25.57 -6.54 13.34
C ASP A 3 -24.55 -6.29 12.25
N PHE A 4 -24.45 -5.04 11.79
CA PHE A 4 -23.43 -4.62 10.84
C PHE A 4 -22.26 -4.01 11.62
N VAL A 5 -21.07 -4.61 11.47
CA VAL A 5 -19.85 -4.13 12.11
C VAL A 5 -18.88 -3.63 11.03
N PHE A 6 -18.68 -2.31 10.99
CA PHE A 6 -17.68 -1.69 10.12
C PHE A 6 -16.42 -1.35 10.91
N ARG A 7 -15.29 -1.92 10.50
CA ARG A 7 -13.98 -1.65 11.08
C ARG A 7 -13.01 -1.36 9.97
N ILE A 8 -12.38 -0.19 10.01
CA ILE A 8 -11.27 0.15 9.11
C ILE A 8 -9.96 -0.15 9.83
N ASN A 9 -9.13 -0.91 9.20
CA ASN A 9 -7.73 -1.09 9.50
C ASN A 9 -7.01 -1.24 8.15
N PRO A 10 -5.97 -0.49 7.89
CA PRO A 10 -5.15 0.39 8.75
C PRO A 10 -5.75 1.80 8.98
N ASN A 11 -5.10 2.59 9.85
CA ASN A 11 -5.31 4.03 9.88
C ASN A 11 -4.93 4.64 8.52
N ILE A 12 -5.73 5.58 8.03
CA ILE A 12 -5.50 6.24 6.76
C ILE A 12 -5.23 7.73 7.01
N ILE A 13 -4.12 8.22 6.50
CA ILE A 13 -3.82 9.65 6.42
C ILE A 13 -3.71 10.01 4.95
N LEU A 14 -4.57 10.88 4.47
CA LEU A 14 -4.56 11.40 3.10
C LEU A 14 -4.42 12.92 3.14
N GLY A 15 -3.36 13.44 2.54
CA GLY A 15 -3.16 14.89 2.45
C GLY A 15 -1.84 15.25 1.81
N SER A 16 -1.82 16.37 1.11
CA SER A 16 -0.61 16.91 0.50
C SER A 16 0.44 17.18 1.58
N TYR A 17 1.70 16.84 1.25
CA TYR A 17 2.85 16.99 2.14
C TYR A 17 2.79 16.15 3.42
N SER A 18 1.88 15.18 3.51
CA SER A 18 1.78 14.29 4.67
C SER A 18 3.05 13.44 4.87
N LEU A 19 3.81 13.19 3.79
CA LEU A 19 5.10 12.49 3.82
C LEU A 19 6.12 13.14 4.76
N SER A 20 6.10 14.46 4.93
CA SER A 20 6.98 15.17 5.86
C SER A 20 6.77 14.75 7.32
N ARG A 21 5.63 14.16 7.65
CA ARG A 21 5.27 13.68 8.99
C ARG A 21 5.63 12.21 9.22
N LEU A 22 6.13 11.50 8.18
CA LEU A 22 6.39 10.06 8.26
C LEU A 22 7.24 9.69 9.48
N GLY A 23 8.38 10.39 9.68
CA GLY A 23 9.27 10.11 10.81
C GLY A 23 8.61 10.28 12.18
N GLN A 24 7.69 11.24 12.32
CA GLN A 24 6.91 11.39 13.55
C GLN A 24 5.91 10.24 13.72
N LEU A 25 5.23 9.86 12.66
CA LEU A 25 4.17 8.86 12.69
C LEU A 25 4.70 7.46 13.01
N VAL A 26 5.87 7.09 12.45
CA VAL A 26 6.42 5.74 12.64
C VAL A 26 6.95 5.48 14.05
N LEU A 27 7.27 6.52 14.82
CA LEU A 27 7.78 6.39 16.20
C LEU A 27 6.82 5.66 17.15
N GLU A 28 5.53 5.63 16.84
CA GLU A 28 4.55 4.85 17.60
C GLU A 28 4.88 3.34 17.59
N TRP A 29 5.55 2.87 16.51
CA TRP A 29 5.82 1.44 16.31
C TRP A 29 7.29 1.06 16.46
N GLY A 30 8.18 2.03 16.61
CA GLY A 30 9.59 1.75 16.81
C GLY A 30 10.52 2.83 16.28
N THR A 31 11.82 2.55 16.34
CA THR A 31 12.88 3.50 15.97
C THR A 31 13.82 2.97 14.90
N ARG A 32 13.66 1.71 14.45
CA ARG A 32 14.50 1.10 13.41
C ARG A 32 13.65 0.37 12.37
N PHE A 33 13.78 0.76 11.11
CA PHE A 33 12.94 0.26 10.02
C PHE A 33 13.74 -0.17 8.80
N ILE A 34 13.23 -1.18 8.09
CA ILE A 34 13.59 -1.39 6.69
C ILE A 34 12.63 -0.56 5.82
N VAL A 35 13.19 0.19 4.88
CA VAL A 35 12.42 0.96 3.88
C VAL A 35 12.50 0.22 2.56
N ILE A 36 11.41 -0.46 2.20
CA ILE A 36 11.27 -1.15 0.91
C ILE A 36 10.70 -0.16 -0.07
N MET A 37 11.49 0.23 -1.08
CA MET A 37 11.17 1.40 -1.88
C MET A 37 11.41 1.15 -3.37
N ASP A 38 10.45 1.59 -4.20
CA ASP A 38 10.61 1.58 -5.65
C ASP A 38 11.82 2.41 -6.08
N PRO A 39 12.71 1.87 -6.92
CA PRO A 39 13.94 2.55 -7.36
C PRO A 39 13.69 3.92 -7.98
N ILE A 40 12.61 4.08 -8.74
CA ILE A 40 12.24 5.34 -9.41
C ILE A 40 12.15 6.53 -8.45
N LEU A 41 11.77 6.29 -7.19
CA LEU A 41 11.62 7.36 -6.20
C LEU A 41 12.94 8.03 -5.82
N LYS A 42 14.07 7.32 -6.02
CA LYS A 42 15.41 7.92 -5.89
C LYS A 42 15.72 8.87 -7.06
N GLU A 43 15.37 8.45 -8.28
CA GLU A 43 15.63 9.21 -9.49
C GLU A 43 14.89 10.55 -9.49
N VAL A 44 13.64 10.55 -8.97
CA VAL A 44 12.81 11.75 -8.88
C VAL A 44 12.98 12.52 -7.56
N LYS A 45 13.99 12.19 -6.74
CA LYS A 45 14.33 12.86 -5.47
C LYS A 45 13.22 12.82 -4.40
N LEU A 46 12.23 11.97 -4.54
CA LEU A 46 11.22 11.77 -3.49
C LEU A 46 11.78 10.98 -2.31
N ALA A 47 12.79 10.14 -2.54
CA ALA A 47 13.53 9.46 -1.49
C ALA A 47 14.15 10.45 -0.49
N ASP A 48 14.61 11.62 -0.95
CA ASP A 48 15.21 12.63 -0.07
C ASP A 48 14.22 13.17 0.96
N LYS A 49 12.94 13.33 0.58
CA LYS A 49 11.87 13.75 1.52
C LYS A 49 11.62 12.70 2.58
N ILE A 50 11.67 11.42 2.21
CA ILE A 50 11.51 10.29 3.14
C ILE A 50 12.68 10.28 4.13
N THR A 51 13.92 10.33 3.62
CA THR A 51 15.12 10.32 4.45
C THR A 51 15.17 11.51 5.38
N GLN A 52 14.83 12.72 4.89
CA GLN A 52 14.76 13.92 5.72
C GLN A 52 13.76 13.75 6.85
N SER A 53 12.53 13.30 6.55
CA SER A 53 11.49 13.10 7.57
C SER A 53 11.92 12.10 8.66
N LEU A 54 12.59 11.01 8.28
CA LEU A 54 13.09 9.99 9.22
C LEU A 54 14.26 10.54 10.06
N ASN A 55 15.22 11.22 9.42
CA ASN A 55 16.41 11.79 10.07
C ASN A 55 16.03 12.88 11.09
N ASP A 56 15.07 13.75 10.76
CA ASP A 56 14.58 14.81 11.65
C ASP A 56 14.03 14.25 12.98
N ARG A 57 13.63 12.99 12.99
CA ARG A 57 13.11 12.27 14.16
C ARG A 57 14.07 11.21 14.71
N LYS A 58 15.30 11.14 14.20
CA LYS A 58 16.33 10.17 14.60
C LYS A 58 15.86 8.71 14.47
N VAL A 59 15.03 8.43 13.47
CA VAL A 59 14.60 7.08 13.11
C VAL A 59 15.73 6.43 12.32
N GLU A 60 16.19 5.26 12.76
CA GLU A 60 17.18 4.47 12.05
C GLU A 60 16.49 3.72 10.91
N TYR A 61 17.13 3.69 9.75
CA TYR A 61 16.59 2.98 8.60
C TYR A 61 17.69 2.51 7.65
N PHE A 62 17.36 1.50 6.87
CA PHE A 62 18.13 1.10 5.70
C PHE A 62 17.18 0.75 4.55
N PHE A 63 17.66 0.90 3.33
CA PHE A 63 16.86 0.71 2.14
C PHE A 63 16.99 -0.69 1.58
N PHE A 64 15.87 -1.23 1.10
CA PHE A 64 15.81 -2.34 0.17
C PHE A 64 15.09 -1.84 -1.10
N ASN A 65 15.79 -1.83 -2.23
CA ASN A 65 15.28 -1.35 -3.51
C ASN A 65 15.52 -2.34 -4.66
N GLU A 66 15.83 -3.59 -4.35
CA GLU A 66 16.03 -4.66 -5.32
C GLU A 66 14.69 -5.27 -5.76
N LEU A 67 13.85 -4.45 -6.42
CA LEU A 67 12.48 -4.81 -6.81
C LEU A 67 12.35 -5.15 -8.31
N ALA A 68 13.45 -5.27 -9.04
CA ALA A 68 13.44 -5.50 -10.50
C ALA A 68 12.70 -6.80 -10.91
N GLU A 69 12.72 -7.83 -10.07
CA GLU A 69 12.00 -9.09 -10.30
C GLU A 69 10.52 -9.04 -9.88
N GLY A 70 10.01 -7.86 -9.47
CA GLY A 70 8.66 -7.69 -8.98
C GLY A 70 8.44 -8.25 -7.58
N SER A 71 7.15 -8.40 -7.19
CA SER A 71 6.75 -9.01 -5.92
C SER A 71 6.78 -10.54 -6.02
N CYS A 72 7.97 -11.12 -6.16
CA CYS A 72 8.17 -12.57 -6.21
C CYS A 72 8.74 -13.13 -4.90
N SER A 73 8.64 -14.46 -4.74
CA SER A 73 9.09 -15.13 -3.51
C SER A 73 10.57 -14.88 -3.24
N LYS A 74 11.45 -14.89 -4.25
CA LYS A 74 12.87 -14.60 -4.10
C LYS A 74 13.14 -13.19 -3.60
N THR A 75 12.42 -12.19 -4.13
CA THR A 75 12.53 -10.80 -3.69
C THR A 75 12.13 -10.66 -2.21
N VAL A 76 11.02 -11.31 -1.81
CA VAL A 76 10.57 -11.30 -0.41
C VAL A 76 11.60 -11.98 0.49
N GLU A 77 12.14 -13.15 0.13
CA GLU A 77 13.14 -13.88 0.92
C GLU A 77 14.42 -13.06 1.12
N ARG A 78 14.92 -12.38 0.08
CA ARG A 78 16.07 -11.46 0.20
C ARG A 78 15.81 -10.31 1.16
N ALA A 79 14.67 -9.64 0.99
CA ALA A 79 14.27 -8.54 1.86
C ALA A 79 14.07 -9.00 3.32
N LEU A 80 13.50 -10.19 3.52
CA LEU A 80 13.28 -10.79 4.82
C LEU A 80 14.59 -11.15 5.53
N SER A 81 15.59 -11.70 4.81
CA SER A 81 16.91 -11.98 5.36
C SER A 81 17.57 -10.69 5.87
N LEU A 82 17.60 -9.65 5.02
CA LEU A 82 18.15 -8.36 5.38
C LEU A 82 17.41 -7.72 6.57
N ALA A 83 16.09 -7.85 6.61
CA ALA A 83 15.28 -7.35 7.72
C ALA A 83 15.63 -8.03 9.05
N LYS A 84 15.78 -9.35 9.05
CA LYS A 84 16.15 -10.13 10.24
C LYS A 84 17.56 -9.79 10.74
N GLU A 85 18.54 -9.65 9.84
CA GLU A 85 19.90 -9.22 10.16
C GLU A 85 19.93 -7.80 10.74
N GLY A 86 19.08 -6.92 10.25
CA GLY A 86 18.97 -5.53 10.71
C GLY A 86 18.26 -5.34 12.05
N HIS A 87 17.68 -6.38 12.66
CA HIS A 87 16.92 -6.32 13.91
C HIS A 87 15.90 -5.17 13.92
N ILE A 88 15.09 -5.10 12.88
CA ILE A 88 14.12 -4.02 12.68
C ILE A 88 12.90 -4.12 13.62
N HIS A 89 12.28 -2.98 13.87
CA HIS A 89 11.03 -2.88 14.63
C HIS A 89 9.79 -2.88 13.72
N GLY A 90 9.96 -2.50 12.44
CA GLY A 90 8.87 -2.45 11.47
C GLY A 90 9.35 -2.25 10.03
N VAL A 91 8.40 -2.25 9.12
CA VAL A 91 8.61 -2.08 7.67
C VAL A 91 7.92 -0.81 7.21
N ILE A 92 8.60 0.00 6.42
CA ILE A 92 8.03 1.11 5.67
C ILE A 92 8.08 0.73 4.19
N ALA A 93 6.93 0.48 3.57
CA ALA A 93 6.81 0.13 2.16
C ALA A 93 6.40 1.38 1.37
N VAL A 94 7.25 1.83 0.44
CA VAL A 94 7.05 3.07 -0.30
C VAL A 94 7.09 2.81 -1.80
N GLY A 95 6.02 3.09 -2.49
CA GLY A 95 5.99 2.89 -3.94
C GLY A 95 4.68 2.34 -4.48
N GLY A 96 4.74 1.69 -5.62
CA GLY A 96 3.62 1.01 -6.25
C GLY A 96 3.34 -0.36 -5.62
N VAL A 97 2.47 -1.11 -6.29
CA VAL A 97 1.98 -2.42 -5.81
C VAL A 97 3.11 -3.38 -5.45
N THR A 98 4.21 -3.39 -6.21
CA THR A 98 5.38 -4.25 -5.95
C THR A 98 6.00 -3.96 -4.58
N ALA A 99 6.36 -2.72 -4.30
CA ALA A 99 6.98 -2.32 -3.04
C ALA A 99 6.04 -2.59 -1.86
N LEU A 100 4.74 -2.28 -2.01
CA LEU A 100 3.74 -2.51 -0.97
C LEU A 100 3.55 -4.00 -0.67
N ASN A 101 3.49 -4.85 -1.69
CA ASN A 101 3.33 -6.30 -1.52
C ASN A 101 4.56 -6.92 -0.85
N VAL A 102 5.77 -6.58 -1.31
CA VAL A 102 7.01 -7.07 -0.70
C VAL A 102 7.09 -6.61 0.76
N GLY A 103 6.80 -5.34 1.06
CA GLY A 103 6.83 -4.82 2.42
C GLY A 103 5.85 -5.51 3.36
N ARG A 104 4.64 -5.73 2.89
CA ARG A 104 3.61 -6.45 3.66
C ARG A 104 3.98 -7.91 3.89
N ALA A 105 4.52 -8.59 2.87
CA ALA A 105 4.98 -9.97 3.00
C ALA A 105 6.14 -10.08 4.01
N VAL A 106 7.12 -9.19 3.95
CA VAL A 106 8.25 -9.14 4.90
C VAL A 106 7.74 -8.92 6.33
N ALA A 107 6.86 -7.95 6.55
CA ALA A 107 6.33 -7.66 7.87
C ALA A 107 5.51 -8.83 8.44
N ALA A 108 4.74 -9.52 7.60
CA ALA A 108 3.95 -10.68 7.99
C ALA A 108 4.81 -11.89 8.40
N MET A 109 5.92 -12.11 7.68
CA MET A 109 6.75 -13.30 7.81
C MET A 109 7.97 -13.11 8.71
N PHE A 110 8.18 -11.91 9.27
CA PHE A 110 9.38 -11.57 10.03
C PHE A 110 9.64 -12.51 11.22
N ASN A 111 8.59 -12.83 11.96
CA ASN A 111 8.67 -13.71 13.15
C ASN A 111 8.39 -15.18 12.83
N GLU A 112 8.06 -15.51 11.57
CA GLU A 112 7.81 -16.89 11.17
C GLU A 112 9.13 -17.69 11.06
N VAL A 113 9.08 -18.94 11.52
CA VAL A 113 10.25 -19.83 11.52
C VAL A 113 10.30 -20.77 10.32
N HIS A 114 9.14 -21.01 9.69
CA HIS A 114 9.05 -21.84 8.50
C HIS A 114 9.51 -21.10 7.26
N SER A 115 9.86 -21.84 6.21
CA SER A 115 10.25 -21.25 4.94
C SER A 115 9.10 -20.47 4.32
N PHE A 116 9.39 -19.40 3.59
CA PHE A 116 8.40 -18.59 2.93
C PHE A 116 7.50 -19.40 1.98
N ASN A 117 8.09 -20.39 1.30
CA ASN A 117 7.36 -21.25 0.39
C ASN A 117 6.25 -22.07 1.07
N THR A 118 6.42 -22.44 2.34
CA THR A 118 5.38 -23.12 3.11
C THR A 118 4.09 -22.31 3.20
N PHE A 119 4.21 -20.99 3.35
CA PHE A 119 3.07 -20.07 3.40
C PHE A 119 2.45 -19.82 2.03
N LEU A 120 3.27 -19.80 0.97
CA LEU A 120 2.76 -19.76 -0.41
C LEU A 120 2.03 -21.05 -0.80
N ASP A 121 2.33 -22.18 -0.16
CA ASP A 121 1.65 -23.45 -0.37
C ASP A 121 0.40 -23.62 0.51
N GLY A 122 -0.01 -22.56 1.23
CA GLY A 122 -1.29 -22.48 1.92
C GLY A 122 -1.24 -22.54 3.44
N ALA A 123 -0.05 -22.66 4.06
CA ALA A 123 0.06 -22.55 5.51
C ALA A 123 -0.37 -21.13 5.97
N GLN A 124 -0.97 -21.07 7.17
CA GLN A 124 -1.38 -19.79 7.75
C GLN A 124 -0.30 -19.28 8.71
N PRO A 125 0.04 -17.99 8.68
CA PRO A 125 0.95 -17.41 9.65
C PRO A 125 0.31 -17.45 11.05
N ASN A 126 1.10 -17.80 12.07
CA ASN A 126 0.63 -17.96 13.43
C ASN A 126 1.37 -17.08 14.45
N THR A 127 2.37 -16.34 14.01
CA THR A 127 3.11 -15.39 14.85
C THR A 127 2.52 -13.97 14.72
N ASN A 128 2.87 -13.10 15.67
CA ASN A 128 2.52 -11.69 15.55
C ASN A 128 3.40 -11.02 14.48
N PRO A 129 2.81 -10.31 13.50
CA PRO A 129 3.58 -9.57 12.52
C PRO A 129 4.27 -8.36 13.15
N ILE A 130 5.35 -7.89 12.54
CA ILE A 130 5.86 -6.55 12.85
C ILE A 130 5.03 -5.49 12.13
N PRO A 131 4.97 -4.24 12.64
CA PRO A 131 4.23 -3.16 12.02
C PRO A 131 4.65 -2.91 10.57
N CYS A 132 3.66 -2.76 9.67
CA CYS A 132 3.87 -2.32 8.31
C CYS A 132 3.20 -0.96 8.11
N ILE A 133 3.96 -0.01 7.57
CA ILE A 133 3.51 1.31 7.16
C ILE A 133 3.59 1.38 5.64
N CYS A 134 2.47 1.67 4.97
CA CYS A 134 2.39 1.76 3.53
C CYS A 134 2.33 3.22 3.08
N VAL A 135 3.20 3.60 2.16
CA VAL A 135 3.24 4.92 1.51
C VAL A 135 3.10 4.72 0.00
N PRO A 136 1.86 4.66 -0.51
CA PRO A 136 1.64 4.44 -1.94
C PRO A 136 2.12 5.60 -2.81
N SER A 137 2.73 5.28 -3.95
CA SER A 137 2.99 6.21 -5.07
C SER A 137 1.99 6.01 -6.23
N THR A 138 0.91 5.31 -5.96
CA THR A 138 -0.21 5.05 -6.87
C THR A 138 -1.52 5.21 -6.12
N TYR A 139 -2.60 5.50 -6.82
CA TYR A 139 -3.92 5.58 -6.20
C TYR A 139 -4.72 4.28 -6.28
N ARG A 140 -4.16 3.19 -6.82
CA ARG A 140 -4.76 1.85 -6.83
C ARG A 140 -4.05 0.92 -5.86
N THR A 141 -4.68 0.63 -4.72
CA THR A 141 -4.06 -0.16 -3.64
C THR A 141 -5.02 -1.12 -2.93
N PRO A 142 -5.84 -1.94 -3.64
CA PRO A 142 -6.91 -2.72 -3.01
C PRO A 142 -6.37 -3.69 -1.95
N PHE A 143 -5.27 -4.38 -2.23
CA PHE A 143 -4.74 -5.38 -1.32
C PHE A 143 -4.22 -4.82 0.01
N VAL A 144 -3.92 -3.52 0.11
CA VAL A 144 -3.42 -2.93 1.37
C VAL A 144 -4.47 -3.05 2.49
N PHE A 145 -5.75 -3.10 2.14
CA PHE A 145 -6.87 -3.21 3.08
C PHE A 145 -7.33 -4.65 3.32
N THR A 146 -6.71 -5.64 2.68
CA THR A 146 -7.06 -7.05 2.80
C THR A 146 -6.03 -7.85 3.60
N ASN A 147 -6.38 -9.08 3.97
CA ASN A 147 -5.45 -10.03 4.60
C ASN A 147 -4.75 -10.93 3.55
N GLU A 148 -4.62 -10.44 2.34
CA GLU A 148 -4.02 -11.16 1.23
C GLU A 148 -2.95 -10.30 0.57
N VAL A 149 -1.88 -10.94 0.12
CA VAL A 149 -0.78 -10.29 -0.60
C VAL A 149 -0.48 -11.11 -1.85
N PRO A 150 -0.69 -10.56 -3.06
CA PRO A 150 -0.31 -11.24 -4.29
C PRO A 150 1.21 -11.35 -4.41
N ILE A 151 1.71 -12.58 -4.51
CA ILE A 151 3.14 -12.89 -4.66
C ILE A 151 3.31 -13.88 -5.81
N THR A 152 4.22 -13.60 -6.70
CA THR A 152 4.62 -14.54 -7.75
C THR A 152 5.55 -15.61 -7.16
N ASP A 153 5.14 -16.86 -7.20
CA ASP A 153 5.97 -17.99 -6.79
C ASP A 153 7.08 -18.20 -7.81
N SER A 154 8.33 -17.95 -7.41
CA SER A 154 9.50 -18.07 -8.29
C SER A 154 9.81 -19.51 -8.74
N ARG A 155 9.15 -20.53 -8.15
CA ARG A 155 9.33 -21.94 -8.52
C ARG A 155 8.57 -22.29 -9.80
N ASN A 156 7.42 -21.66 -10.03
CA ASN A 156 6.50 -21.99 -11.12
C ASN A 156 5.91 -20.78 -11.85
N HIS A 157 6.31 -19.57 -11.47
CA HIS A 157 5.84 -18.29 -12.01
C HIS A 157 4.31 -18.04 -11.89
N GLN A 158 3.65 -18.72 -10.96
CA GLN A 158 2.23 -18.51 -10.68
C GLN A 158 2.05 -17.44 -9.61
N VAL A 159 1.04 -16.59 -9.77
CA VAL A 159 0.63 -15.66 -8.74
C VAL A 159 -0.18 -16.41 -7.69
N LYS A 160 0.26 -16.33 -6.44
CA LYS A 160 -0.41 -16.90 -5.27
C LYS A 160 -0.83 -15.79 -4.31
N LEU A 161 -1.94 -15.99 -3.64
CA LEU A 161 -2.40 -15.07 -2.58
C LEU A 161 -1.85 -15.55 -1.24
N LEU A 162 -0.79 -14.89 -0.79
CA LEU A 162 -0.23 -15.10 0.54
C LEU A 162 -1.21 -14.59 1.59
N LYS A 163 -1.67 -15.47 2.49
CA LYS A 163 -2.46 -15.06 3.64
C LYS A 163 -1.57 -14.39 4.67
N VAL A 164 -2.03 -13.26 5.20
CA VAL A 164 -1.31 -12.50 6.21
C VAL A 164 -2.18 -12.24 7.43
N GLN A 165 -1.56 -11.88 8.55
CA GLN A 165 -2.25 -11.61 9.79
C GLN A 165 -3.17 -10.37 9.67
N LYS A 166 -4.28 -10.39 10.38
CA LYS A 166 -5.13 -9.22 10.56
C LYS A 166 -4.32 -8.12 11.28
N ASN A 167 -4.59 -6.87 10.95
CA ASN A 167 -3.91 -5.71 11.56
C ASN A 167 -2.40 -5.62 11.26
N LEU A 168 -1.91 -6.25 10.20
CA LEU A 168 -0.53 -6.17 9.72
C LEU A 168 -0.16 -4.71 9.37
N CYS A 169 -0.93 -4.09 8.48
CA CYS A 169 -0.75 -2.70 8.11
C CYS A 169 -1.30 -1.80 9.23
N LYS A 170 -0.48 -0.90 9.74
CA LYS A 170 -0.84 0.02 10.82
C LYS A 170 -1.27 1.38 10.30
N LEU A 171 -0.64 1.82 9.22
CA LEU A 171 -0.85 3.12 8.63
C LEU A 171 -0.72 3.04 7.11
N VAL A 172 -1.65 3.67 6.41
CA VAL A 172 -1.50 4.04 5.00
C VAL A 172 -1.40 5.55 4.91
N LEU A 173 -0.26 6.02 4.42
CA LEU A 173 0.03 7.45 4.27
C LEU A 173 -0.04 7.82 2.80
N TYR A 174 -1.16 8.39 2.39
CA TYR A 174 -1.37 8.90 1.04
C TYR A 174 -0.94 10.37 0.95
N ASP A 175 0.19 10.61 0.31
CA ASP A 175 0.58 11.95 -0.12
C ASP A 175 0.36 12.06 -1.64
N PRO A 176 -0.62 12.87 -2.11
CA PRO A 176 -0.88 13.01 -3.54
C PRO A 176 0.35 13.43 -4.35
N ASN A 177 1.31 14.12 -3.75
CA ASN A 177 2.56 14.48 -4.43
C ASN A 177 3.41 13.25 -4.82
N MET A 178 3.19 12.08 -4.22
CA MET A 178 3.87 10.84 -4.62
C MET A 178 3.41 10.34 -5.99
N THR A 179 2.21 10.71 -6.43
CA THR A 179 1.64 10.28 -7.72
C THR A 179 2.03 11.21 -8.89
N LEU A 180 2.68 12.35 -8.61
CA LEU A 180 3.19 13.25 -9.65
C LEU A 180 4.28 12.61 -10.54
N THR A 181 4.82 11.47 -10.13
CA THR A 181 5.78 10.67 -10.93
C THR A 181 5.11 9.83 -12.01
N LEU A 182 3.79 9.69 -11.96
CA LEU A 182 3.04 8.89 -12.93
C LEU A 182 2.94 9.63 -14.26
N THR A 183 3.24 8.91 -15.35
CA THR A 183 3.01 9.40 -16.71
C THR A 183 1.51 9.42 -17.03
N ASP A 184 1.10 10.18 -18.04
CA ASP A 184 -0.30 10.26 -18.46
C ASP A 184 -0.86 8.87 -18.85
N ASN A 185 -0.05 8.03 -19.51
CA ASN A 185 -0.44 6.65 -19.82
C ASN A 185 -0.66 5.81 -18.56
N GLN A 186 0.17 5.97 -17.54
CA GLN A 186 -0.01 5.28 -16.26
C GLN A 186 -1.26 5.78 -15.53
N LYS A 187 -1.51 7.09 -15.53
CA LYS A 187 -2.72 7.68 -14.95
C LYS A 187 -3.98 7.14 -15.65
N ALA A 188 -3.98 7.10 -17.00
CA ALA A 188 -5.09 6.55 -17.77
C ALA A 188 -5.33 5.07 -17.44
N THR A 189 -4.27 4.25 -17.41
CA THR A 189 -4.37 2.82 -17.05
C THR A 189 -4.95 2.64 -15.64
N LEU A 190 -4.42 3.36 -14.66
CA LEU A 190 -4.89 3.29 -13.28
C LEU A 190 -6.35 3.75 -13.15
N SER A 191 -6.79 4.73 -13.94
CA SER A 191 -8.18 5.18 -13.94
C SER A 191 -9.13 4.10 -14.46
N ILE A 192 -8.72 3.38 -15.54
CA ILE A 192 -9.48 2.22 -16.05
C ILE A 192 -9.53 1.10 -15.00
N GLU A 193 -8.42 0.83 -14.33
CA GLU A 193 -8.38 -0.16 -13.26
C GLU A 193 -9.30 0.23 -12.08
N LEU A 194 -9.37 1.51 -11.71
CA LEU A 194 -10.29 1.99 -10.67
C LEU A 194 -11.76 1.79 -11.08
N ILE A 195 -12.11 2.06 -12.34
CA ILE A 195 -13.46 1.78 -12.85
C ILE A 195 -13.77 0.29 -12.77
N SER A 196 -12.82 -0.56 -13.17
CA SER A 196 -12.98 -2.02 -13.09
C SER A 196 -13.19 -2.50 -11.66
N MET A 197 -12.43 -1.95 -10.71
CA MET A 197 -12.60 -2.24 -9.27
C MET A 197 -13.97 -1.79 -8.75
N ALA A 198 -14.44 -0.62 -9.19
CA ALA A 198 -15.76 -0.13 -8.83
C ALA A 198 -16.87 -1.07 -9.30
N VAL A 199 -16.78 -1.57 -10.54
CA VAL A 199 -17.73 -2.54 -11.09
C VAL A 199 -17.67 -3.86 -10.32
N GLU A 200 -16.46 -4.37 -10.03
CA GLU A 200 -16.28 -5.59 -9.25
C GLU A 200 -16.89 -5.47 -7.86
N ALA A 201 -16.60 -4.38 -7.14
CA ALA A 201 -17.14 -4.14 -5.81
C ALA A 201 -18.66 -4.02 -5.81
N TYR A 202 -19.23 -3.28 -6.77
CA TYR A 202 -20.67 -3.06 -6.91
C TYR A 202 -21.43 -4.35 -7.22
N LEU A 203 -20.85 -5.23 -8.06
CA LEU A 203 -21.46 -6.51 -8.44
C LEU A 203 -21.14 -7.65 -7.46
N SER A 204 -20.36 -7.39 -6.43
CA SER A 204 -19.97 -8.42 -5.45
C SER A 204 -21.17 -8.93 -4.67
N GLN A 205 -21.25 -10.24 -4.46
CA GLN A 205 -22.25 -10.85 -3.58
C GLN A 205 -22.10 -10.40 -2.11
N LYS A 206 -20.98 -9.78 -1.75
CA LYS A 206 -20.68 -9.22 -0.43
C LYS A 206 -20.96 -7.71 -0.37
N ALA A 207 -21.43 -7.11 -1.46
CA ALA A 207 -21.77 -5.69 -1.51
C ALA A 207 -22.75 -5.33 -0.39
N ASN A 208 -22.55 -4.17 0.19
CA ASN A 208 -23.35 -3.65 1.29
C ASN A 208 -23.39 -2.12 1.23
N PHE A 209 -24.20 -1.51 2.07
CA PHE A 209 -24.39 -0.06 2.08
C PHE A 209 -23.09 0.75 2.10
N PHE A 210 -22.07 0.30 2.85
CA PHE A 210 -20.81 1.03 2.93
C PHE A 210 -19.96 0.86 1.66
N SER A 211 -19.82 -0.38 1.15
CA SER A 211 -19.12 -0.61 -0.12
C SER A 211 -19.77 0.16 -1.27
N ASP A 212 -21.11 0.17 -1.34
CA ASP A 212 -21.85 0.90 -2.35
C ASP A 212 -21.63 2.41 -2.24
N THR A 213 -21.64 2.95 -1.01
CA THR A 213 -21.34 4.38 -0.76
C THR A 213 -19.92 4.73 -1.19
N PHE A 214 -18.94 3.85 -0.89
CA PHE A 214 -17.57 4.08 -1.32
C PHE A 214 -17.41 3.99 -2.84
N VAL A 215 -18.10 3.07 -3.51
CA VAL A 215 -18.11 2.97 -4.98
C VAL A 215 -18.71 4.22 -5.59
N GLU A 216 -19.89 4.63 -5.14
CA GLU A 216 -20.57 5.83 -5.65
C GLU A 216 -19.70 7.08 -5.49
N LYS A 217 -19.18 7.31 -4.28
CA LYS A 217 -18.35 8.47 -4.00
C LYS A 217 -17.02 8.41 -4.72
N GLY A 218 -16.40 7.24 -4.80
CA GLY A 218 -15.15 7.04 -5.53
C GLY A 218 -15.29 7.32 -7.02
N LEU A 219 -16.35 6.84 -7.67
CA LEU A 219 -16.65 7.12 -9.07
C LEU A 219 -16.96 8.60 -9.31
N GLN A 220 -17.69 9.24 -8.40
CA GLN A 220 -17.97 10.68 -8.49
C GLN A 220 -16.66 11.49 -8.47
N LEU A 221 -15.75 11.21 -7.53
CA LEU A 221 -14.46 11.88 -7.43
C LEU A 221 -13.57 11.61 -8.65
N LEU A 222 -13.59 10.38 -9.17
CA LEU A 222 -12.87 10.01 -10.38
C LEU A 222 -13.41 10.77 -11.60
N THR A 223 -14.72 10.89 -11.73
CA THR A 223 -15.34 11.67 -12.80
C THR A 223 -14.89 13.14 -12.73
N TYR A 224 -14.88 13.73 -11.55
CA TYR A 224 -14.43 15.12 -11.39
C TYR A 224 -12.95 15.30 -11.74
N ALA A 225 -12.10 14.32 -11.42
CA ALA A 225 -10.69 14.36 -11.77
C ALA A 225 -10.46 14.26 -13.28
N LEU A 226 -11.25 13.44 -13.99
CA LEU A 226 -11.06 13.16 -15.41
C LEU A 226 -11.77 14.17 -16.33
N ASP A 227 -12.91 14.71 -15.90
CA ASP A 227 -13.72 15.61 -16.74
C ASP A 227 -13.10 17.02 -16.82
N GLY A 228 -12.34 17.42 -15.80
CA GLY A 228 -11.76 18.77 -15.72
C GLY A 228 -12.80 19.87 -15.82
N SER A 229 -14.08 19.53 -15.60
CA SER A 229 -15.21 20.41 -15.89
C SER A 229 -15.23 21.61 -14.95
N PRO A 230 -15.17 22.84 -15.49
CA PRO A 230 -15.30 24.05 -14.69
C PRO A 230 -16.73 24.27 -14.12
N SER A 231 -17.66 23.38 -14.42
CA SER A 231 -19.07 23.47 -13.94
C SER A 231 -19.22 23.14 -12.45
N LEU A 232 -18.18 22.58 -11.83
CA LEU A 232 -18.13 22.36 -10.40
C LEU A 232 -17.09 23.32 -9.83
N ASP A 233 -17.46 24.15 -8.86
CA ASP A 233 -16.55 25.00 -8.07
C ASP A 233 -15.52 24.17 -7.27
N ILE A 234 -14.93 23.15 -7.93
CA ILE A 234 -13.95 22.26 -7.33
C ILE A 234 -12.57 22.86 -7.61
N THR A 235 -12.03 23.54 -6.61
CA THR A 235 -10.65 24.05 -6.61
C THR A 235 -9.62 22.98 -6.19
N THR A 236 -10.08 21.75 -5.96
CA THR A 236 -9.22 20.64 -5.50
C THR A 236 -8.38 20.11 -6.66
N PRO A 237 -7.05 20.06 -6.53
CA PRO A 237 -6.17 19.50 -7.55
C PRO A 237 -6.53 18.07 -7.96
N GLU A 238 -6.33 17.73 -9.24
CA GLU A 238 -6.62 16.42 -9.83
C GLU A 238 -6.01 15.27 -9.01
N GLU A 239 -4.75 15.41 -8.59
CA GLU A 239 -4.02 14.38 -7.84
C GLU A 239 -4.68 14.07 -6.49
N ILE A 240 -5.28 15.06 -5.84
CA ILE A 240 -6.02 14.86 -4.59
C ILE A 240 -7.32 14.12 -4.86
N LEU A 241 -8.04 14.47 -5.90
CA LEU A 241 -9.28 13.80 -6.30
C LEU A 241 -9.01 12.34 -6.67
N LEU A 242 -7.96 12.07 -7.46
CA LEU A 242 -7.54 10.71 -7.81
C LEU A 242 -7.13 9.89 -6.59
N ALA A 243 -6.37 10.47 -5.66
CA ALA A 243 -5.98 9.79 -4.43
C ALA A 243 -7.20 9.47 -3.53
N GLN A 244 -8.16 10.40 -3.43
CA GLN A 244 -9.42 10.18 -2.71
C GLN A 244 -10.26 9.09 -3.38
N ALA A 245 -10.45 9.18 -4.70
CA ALA A 245 -11.18 8.18 -5.49
C ALA A 245 -10.57 6.79 -5.31
N GLY A 246 -9.25 6.68 -5.51
CA GLY A 246 -8.52 5.42 -5.37
C GLY A 246 -8.61 4.83 -3.96
N THR A 247 -8.56 5.66 -2.92
CA THR A 247 -8.73 5.22 -1.54
C THR A 247 -10.14 4.66 -1.31
N MET A 248 -11.19 5.39 -1.74
CA MET A 248 -12.58 4.94 -1.59
C MET A 248 -12.83 3.62 -2.32
N LEU A 249 -12.40 3.53 -3.59
CA LEU A 249 -12.59 2.32 -4.39
C LEU A 249 -11.75 1.14 -3.85
N SER A 250 -10.55 1.39 -3.32
CA SER A 250 -9.74 0.33 -2.69
C SER A 250 -10.32 -0.16 -1.35
N LEU A 251 -11.14 0.65 -0.67
CA LEU A 251 -11.86 0.25 0.55
C LEU A 251 -13.15 -0.51 0.25
N ALA A 252 -13.71 -0.33 -0.95
CA ALA A 252 -14.96 -0.97 -1.36
C ALA A 252 -14.76 -2.44 -1.76
N THR A 253 -13.54 -2.82 -2.20
CA THR A 253 -13.19 -4.19 -2.63
C THR A 253 -12.72 -5.04 -1.46
#